data_27a30e4a1aa72bcb114873188f9d5e12
#
_entry.id   27a30e4a1aa72bcb114873188f9d5e12
#
_cell.length_a   1.000
_cell.length_b   1.000
_cell.length_c   1.000
_cell.angle_alpha   90.00
_cell.angle_beta   90.00
_cell.angle_gamma   90.00
#
_symmetry.space_group_name_H-M   'P 1'
#
loop_
_entity.id
_entity.type
_entity.pdbx_description
1 polymer ?
#
loop_
_entity_poly.entity_id
_entity_poly.type
_entity_poly.pdbx_seq_one_letter_code
_entity_poly.pdbx_strand_id
1 'polypeptide(L)'
;MSRLTLFRVGFLFLILFFTTTAKAQKEAETFNVDSTLYEYYQHCQEYLLEPVVLNMSDTLFRMAGERQDERMQAVAIATQLDYYYFQGTNEDSVIHYTNKVKEFAKATHQPKYYYFAWANRLITYYLKTSRTNIALYEVQNMLKEAQEEDDKTGLSRCYNIMSQIYTIKRFDSMAFEWRLKEIELTEKYKIENYNISQTYAQIANYYINQKKQKEALAAVEKAIATANSSTQQISAKLEFVNYYSKFGDFQAAEKLLKECQAAFEQDKRLESIKKRLYNIECLYYQQTKQYQKALEAAKMQEKEERRLSESILSSIHYRTQGEIYQKMGNMNLAVKYLQMYINTDDSLKIANEQVSSSEFATLLNVEKLNAEKKELMLQAQEKELHNKTTLIISLIILL
;
A
#
# COMPACT_ATOMS: atom_id res chain seq x y z
N MET A 1 -43.40 2.50 -27.94
CA MET A 1 -42.73 3.57 -27.14
C MET A 1 -42.99 4.89 -27.82
N SER A 2 -43.59 5.88 -27.12
CA SER A 2 -43.93 7.17 -27.71
C SER A 2 -42.66 8.00 -27.98
N ARG A 3 -42.73 8.85 -29.05
CA ARG A 3 -41.62 9.77 -29.41
C ARG A 3 -41.12 10.61 -28.21
N LEU A 4 -41.99 10.86 -27.22
CA LEU A 4 -41.66 11.58 -25.98
C LEU A 4 -40.74 10.76 -25.04
N THR A 5 -40.85 9.43 -25.01
CA THR A 5 -40.02 8.54 -24.19
C THR A 5 -38.61 8.41 -24.77
N LEU A 6 -38.49 8.34 -26.09
CA LEU A 6 -37.16 8.35 -26.75
C LEU A 6 -36.43 9.69 -26.58
N PHE A 7 -37.16 10.81 -26.60
CA PHE A 7 -36.58 12.14 -26.38
C PHE A 7 -36.10 12.33 -24.93
N ARG A 8 -36.84 11.81 -23.94
CA ARG A 8 -36.47 11.85 -22.51
C ARG A 8 -35.29 10.94 -22.21
N VAL A 9 -35.19 9.75 -22.81
CA VAL A 9 -34.05 8.85 -22.64
C VAL A 9 -32.81 9.42 -23.33
N GLY A 10 -32.95 9.98 -24.55
CA GLY A 10 -31.83 10.66 -25.22
C GLY A 10 -31.33 11.90 -24.48
N PHE A 11 -32.26 12.68 -23.88
CA PHE A 11 -31.89 13.86 -23.08
C PHE A 11 -31.23 13.50 -21.77
N LEU A 12 -31.66 12.41 -21.11
CA LEU A 12 -30.98 11.88 -19.90
C LEU A 12 -29.58 11.33 -20.21
N PHE A 13 -29.41 10.65 -21.35
CA PHE A 13 -28.08 10.20 -21.82
C PHE A 13 -27.17 11.38 -22.15
N LEU A 14 -27.67 12.43 -22.77
CA LEU A 14 -26.91 13.66 -23.05
C LEU A 14 -26.49 14.36 -21.76
N ILE A 15 -27.37 14.49 -20.76
CA ILE A 15 -27.04 15.12 -19.46
C ILE A 15 -25.99 14.31 -18.72
N LEU A 16 -26.12 12.97 -18.71
CA LEU A 16 -25.10 12.09 -18.09
C LEU A 16 -23.75 12.20 -18.81
N PHE A 17 -23.74 12.29 -20.14
CA PHE A 17 -22.52 12.44 -20.91
C PHE A 17 -21.83 13.80 -20.64
N PHE A 18 -22.60 14.90 -20.61
CA PHE A 18 -22.06 16.22 -20.28
C PHE A 18 -21.56 16.35 -18.84
N THR A 19 -22.19 15.66 -17.87
CA THR A 19 -21.73 15.71 -16.47
C THR A 19 -20.46 14.89 -16.26
N THR A 20 -20.26 13.77 -16.96
CA THR A 20 -19.05 12.97 -16.89
C THR A 20 -17.87 13.67 -17.55
N THR A 21 -18.06 14.27 -18.73
CA THR A 21 -17.00 15.02 -19.42
C THR A 21 -16.60 16.29 -18.67
N ALA A 22 -17.54 17.03 -18.10
CA ALA A 22 -17.24 18.22 -17.28
C ALA A 22 -16.48 17.86 -16.00
N LYS A 23 -16.75 16.71 -15.37
CA LYS A 23 -16.03 16.21 -14.22
C LYS A 23 -14.60 15.79 -14.60
N ALA A 24 -14.44 15.03 -15.68
CA ALA A 24 -13.15 14.59 -16.18
C ALA A 24 -12.28 15.81 -16.58
N GLN A 25 -12.86 16.81 -17.23
CA GLN A 25 -12.16 18.04 -17.59
C GLN A 25 -11.67 18.80 -16.35
N LYS A 26 -12.50 18.94 -15.32
CA LYS A 26 -12.11 19.61 -14.06
C LYS A 26 -11.01 18.82 -13.33
N GLU A 27 -11.07 17.52 -13.33
CA GLU A 27 -10.01 16.68 -12.75
C GLU A 27 -8.73 16.75 -13.58
N ALA A 28 -8.80 16.74 -14.91
CA ALA A 28 -7.66 16.91 -15.79
C ALA A 28 -6.94 18.26 -15.56
N GLU A 29 -7.69 19.35 -15.40
CA GLU A 29 -7.15 20.67 -15.03
C GLU A 29 -6.43 20.64 -13.68
N THR A 30 -6.99 19.95 -12.69
CA THR A 30 -6.38 19.77 -11.36
C THR A 30 -5.03 19.04 -11.44
N PHE A 31 -4.91 18.04 -12.32
CA PHE A 31 -3.68 17.28 -12.53
C PHE A 31 -2.75 17.88 -13.60
N ASN A 32 -3.14 18.98 -14.23
CA ASN A 32 -2.43 19.62 -15.35
C ASN A 32 -2.11 18.59 -16.47
N VAL A 33 -3.13 17.90 -16.96
CA VAL A 33 -3.09 16.88 -18.01
C VAL A 33 -4.03 17.30 -19.14
N ASP A 34 -3.68 16.93 -20.38
CA ASP A 34 -4.61 17.03 -21.51
C ASP A 34 -5.93 16.28 -21.21
N SER A 35 -7.06 16.94 -21.37
CA SER A 35 -8.37 16.39 -20.99
C SER A 35 -8.71 15.11 -21.79
N THR A 36 -8.30 15.02 -23.05
CA THR A 36 -8.53 13.84 -23.91
C THR A 36 -7.72 12.64 -23.41
N LEU A 37 -6.45 12.87 -23.02
CA LEU A 37 -5.61 11.82 -22.43
C LEU A 37 -6.18 11.35 -21.09
N TYR A 38 -6.66 12.30 -20.28
CA TYR A 38 -7.25 11.97 -18.97
C TYR A 38 -8.55 11.19 -19.10
N GLU A 39 -9.46 11.60 -20.02
CA GLU A 39 -10.70 10.85 -20.31
C GLU A 39 -10.40 9.43 -20.80
N TYR A 40 -9.42 9.29 -21.70
CA TYR A 40 -9.01 7.96 -22.18
C TYR A 40 -8.39 7.10 -21.08
N TYR A 41 -7.59 7.70 -20.20
CA TYR A 41 -7.09 7.01 -19.01
C TYR A 41 -8.21 6.56 -18.09
N GLN A 42 -9.21 7.40 -17.81
CA GLN A 42 -10.38 7.01 -17.01
C GLN A 42 -11.10 5.81 -17.64
N HIS A 43 -11.24 5.82 -18.97
CA HIS A 43 -11.81 4.68 -19.69
C HIS A 43 -10.95 3.41 -19.55
N CYS A 44 -9.63 3.51 -19.57
CA CYS A 44 -8.77 2.37 -19.25
C CYS A 44 -9.02 1.84 -17.83
N GLN A 45 -9.29 2.71 -16.85
CA GLN A 45 -9.54 2.28 -15.46
C GLN A 45 -10.87 1.51 -15.31
N GLU A 46 -11.87 1.80 -16.14
CA GLU A 46 -13.13 1.04 -16.17
C GLU A 46 -12.93 -0.43 -16.57
N TYR A 47 -11.93 -0.70 -17.42
CA TYR A 47 -11.60 -2.03 -17.93
C TYR A 47 -10.32 -2.61 -17.30
N LEU A 48 -9.87 -2.06 -16.16
CA LEU A 48 -8.56 -2.40 -15.58
C LEU A 48 -8.38 -3.90 -15.30
N LEU A 49 -9.46 -4.63 -15.02
CA LEU A 49 -9.42 -6.06 -14.74
C LEU A 49 -9.64 -6.94 -15.98
N GLU A 50 -9.86 -6.36 -17.14
CA GLU A 50 -10.12 -7.06 -18.39
C GLU A 50 -8.89 -7.01 -19.32
N PRO A 51 -8.58 -8.09 -20.09
CA PRO A 51 -7.42 -8.12 -20.97
C PRO A 51 -7.38 -7.00 -22.01
N VAL A 52 -8.54 -6.45 -22.39
CA VAL A 52 -8.64 -5.35 -23.35
C VAL A 52 -7.87 -4.11 -22.92
N VAL A 53 -7.68 -3.90 -21.60
CA VAL A 53 -6.94 -2.76 -21.07
C VAL A 53 -5.50 -2.70 -21.57
N LEU A 54 -4.89 -3.84 -21.87
CA LEU A 54 -3.52 -3.87 -22.40
C LEU A 54 -3.43 -3.14 -23.75
N ASN A 55 -4.34 -3.41 -24.68
CA ASN A 55 -4.41 -2.71 -25.96
C ASN A 55 -4.82 -1.23 -25.81
N MET A 56 -5.71 -0.95 -24.86
CA MET A 56 -6.11 0.42 -24.54
C MET A 56 -4.92 1.21 -23.98
N SER A 57 -4.11 0.60 -23.11
CA SER A 57 -2.90 1.22 -22.56
C SER A 57 -1.86 1.50 -23.63
N ASP A 58 -1.65 0.61 -24.61
CA ASP A 58 -0.77 0.86 -25.75
C ASP A 58 -1.28 2.04 -26.59
N THR A 59 -2.61 2.17 -26.75
CA THR A 59 -3.21 3.30 -27.43
C THR A 59 -2.99 4.60 -26.64
N LEU A 60 -3.19 4.59 -25.31
CA LEU A 60 -2.91 5.73 -24.44
C LEU A 60 -1.44 6.15 -24.52
N PHE A 61 -0.52 5.17 -24.52
CA PHE A 61 0.92 5.43 -24.65
C PHE A 61 1.26 6.18 -25.94
N ARG A 62 0.69 5.73 -27.07
CA ARG A 62 0.88 6.36 -28.38
C ARG A 62 0.27 7.77 -28.41
N MET A 63 -0.98 7.93 -27.94
CA MET A 63 -1.66 9.24 -27.86
C MET A 63 -0.86 10.25 -27.02
N ALA A 64 -0.31 9.81 -25.89
CA ALA A 64 0.54 10.63 -25.04
C ALA A 64 1.86 10.98 -25.72
N GLY A 65 2.47 10.05 -26.47
CA GLY A 65 3.68 10.31 -27.26
C GLY A 65 3.47 11.36 -28.36
N GLU A 66 2.34 11.31 -29.09
CA GLU A 66 1.96 12.31 -30.09
C GLU A 66 1.85 13.73 -29.49
N ARG A 67 1.52 13.84 -28.19
CA ARG A 67 1.42 15.08 -27.43
C ARG A 67 2.67 15.42 -26.61
N GLN A 68 3.71 14.61 -26.70
CA GLN A 68 4.94 14.73 -25.92
C GLN A 68 4.70 14.76 -24.39
N ASP A 69 3.67 14.04 -23.93
CA ASP A 69 3.35 13.90 -22.50
C ASP A 69 3.97 12.60 -21.95
N GLU A 70 5.25 12.67 -21.56
CA GLU A 70 5.99 11.54 -20.98
C GLU A 70 5.35 11.04 -19.68
N ARG A 71 4.68 11.90 -18.93
CA ARG A 71 3.99 11.51 -17.71
C ARG A 71 2.81 10.58 -18.01
N MET A 72 2.00 10.91 -19.01
CA MET A 72 0.90 10.05 -19.44
C MET A 72 1.38 8.79 -20.15
N GLN A 73 2.55 8.82 -20.77
CA GLN A 73 3.21 7.59 -21.24
C GLN A 73 3.61 6.67 -20.07
N ALA A 74 4.20 7.22 -19.00
CA ALA A 74 4.48 6.44 -17.78
C ALA A 74 3.21 5.86 -17.15
N VAL A 75 2.11 6.64 -17.11
CA VAL A 75 0.79 6.18 -16.64
C VAL A 75 0.26 5.02 -17.49
N ALA A 76 0.42 5.09 -18.81
CA ALA A 76 -0.01 4.02 -19.71
C ALA A 76 0.73 2.70 -19.42
N ILE A 77 2.07 2.74 -19.28
CA ILE A 77 2.85 1.54 -18.90
C ILE A 77 2.45 1.05 -17.50
N ALA A 78 2.24 1.98 -16.56
CA ALA A 78 1.80 1.65 -15.21
C ALA A 78 0.41 0.99 -15.18
N THR A 79 -0.49 1.33 -16.12
CA THR A 79 -1.80 0.68 -16.27
C THR A 79 -1.66 -0.78 -16.70
N GLN A 80 -0.69 -1.12 -17.56
CA GLN A 80 -0.38 -2.52 -17.90
C GLN A 80 0.16 -3.28 -16.67
N LEU A 81 1.05 -2.65 -15.90
CA LEU A 81 1.52 -3.20 -14.62
C LEU A 81 0.36 -3.44 -13.65
N ASP A 82 -0.57 -2.49 -13.55
CA ASP A 82 -1.73 -2.58 -12.66
C ASP A 82 -2.63 -3.75 -13.02
N TYR A 83 -2.86 -3.99 -14.31
CA TYR A 83 -3.61 -5.16 -14.77
C TYR A 83 -3.02 -6.46 -14.21
N TYR A 84 -1.73 -6.73 -14.42
CA TYR A 84 -1.10 -7.96 -13.93
C TYR A 84 -1.00 -8.02 -12.41
N TYR A 85 -0.77 -6.88 -11.75
CA TYR A 85 -0.73 -6.78 -10.30
C TYR A 85 -2.08 -7.14 -9.65
N PHE A 86 -3.19 -6.69 -10.22
CA PHE A 86 -4.53 -6.98 -9.69
C PHE A 86 -5.02 -8.38 -10.06
N GLN A 87 -4.60 -8.94 -11.19
CA GLN A 87 -4.85 -10.35 -11.51
C GLN A 87 -4.13 -11.29 -10.52
N GLY A 88 -2.95 -10.94 -10.05
CA GLY A 88 -2.23 -11.67 -9.02
C GLY A 88 -1.70 -13.06 -9.44
N THR A 89 -1.84 -13.44 -10.70
CA THR A 89 -1.57 -14.82 -11.19
C THR A 89 -0.28 -14.95 -12.00
N ASN A 90 0.31 -13.85 -12.44
CA ASN A 90 1.50 -13.87 -13.31
C ASN A 90 2.61 -12.97 -12.76
N GLU A 91 3.50 -13.56 -11.96
CA GLU A 91 4.63 -12.87 -11.35
C GLU A 91 5.61 -12.32 -12.39
N ASP A 92 5.95 -13.11 -13.43
CA ASP A 92 6.89 -12.70 -14.47
C ASP A 92 6.42 -11.44 -15.18
N SER A 93 5.11 -11.33 -15.43
CA SER A 93 4.53 -10.11 -15.99
C SER A 93 4.58 -8.94 -15.02
N VAL A 94 4.33 -9.14 -13.73
CA VAL A 94 4.49 -8.07 -12.72
C VAL A 94 5.94 -7.57 -12.70
N ILE A 95 6.92 -8.46 -12.69
CA ILE A 95 8.35 -8.11 -12.73
C ILE A 95 8.69 -7.38 -14.04
N HIS A 96 8.26 -7.93 -15.18
CA HIS A 96 8.53 -7.35 -16.50
C HIS A 96 8.02 -5.90 -16.60
N TYR A 97 6.74 -5.68 -16.29
CA TYR A 97 6.15 -4.34 -16.39
C TYR A 97 6.64 -3.39 -15.30
N THR A 98 7.01 -3.88 -14.11
CA THR A 98 7.73 -3.07 -13.11
C THR A 98 9.02 -2.52 -13.69
N ASN A 99 9.84 -3.37 -14.31
CA ASN A 99 11.11 -2.94 -14.92
C ASN A 99 10.86 -1.96 -16.06
N LYS A 100 9.87 -2.21 -16.91
CA LYS A 100 9.48 -1.31 -18.01
C LYS A 100 9.10 0.09 -17.53
N VAL A 101 8.29 0.19 -16.44
CA VAL A 101 7.97 1.49 -15.83
C VAL A 101 9.21 2.14 -15.23
N LYS A 102 10.04 1.38 -14.51
CA LYS A 102 11.29 1.90 -13.89
C LYS A 102 12.25 2.46 -14.94
N GLU A 103 12.51 1.71 -15.99
CA GLU A 103 13.40 2.12 -17.09
C GLU A 103 12.88 3.39 -17.76
N PHE A 104 11.59 3.43 -18.10
CA PHE A 104 10.98 4.60 -18.72
C PHE A 104 11.01 5.82 -17.79
N ALA A 105 10.62 5.64 -16.52
CA ALA A 105 10.60 6.70 -15.52
C ALA A 105 12.00 7.26 -15.22
N LYS A 106 13.03 6.41 -15.25
CA LYS A 106 14.43 6.85 -15.08
C LYS A 106 14.91 7.64 -16.30
N ALA A 107 14.60 7.19 -17.52
CA ALA A 107 14.94 7.88 -18.77
C ALA A 107 14.26 9.24 -18.92
N THR A 108 13.06 9.41 -18.37
CA THR A 108 12.24 10.64 -18.44
C THR A 108 12.26 11.47 -17.16
N HIS A 109 13.15 11.16 -16.22
CA HIS A 109 13.30 11.86 -14.93
C HIS A 109 12.01 11.97 -14.10
N GLN A 110 11.27 10.86 -14.00
CA GLN A 110 10.00 10.78 -13.28
C GLN A 110 10.07 9.86 -12.03
N PRO A 111 10.74 10.26 -10.95
CA PRO A 111 10.98 9.41 -9.79
C PRO A 111 9.69 8.91 -9.12
N LYS A 112 8.58 9.67 -9.24
CA LYS A 112 7.28 9.27 -8.71
C LYS A 112 6.80 7.93 -9.29
N TYR A 113 6.90 7.73 -10.59
CA TYR A 113 6.50 6.48 -11.25
C TYR A 113 7.52 5.37 -11.04
N TYR A 114 8.79 5.71 -10.94
CA TYR A 114 9.87 4.78 -10.61
C TYR A 114 9.58 4.05 -9.28
N TYR A 115 9.37 4.82 -8.21
CA TYR A 115 9.07 4.23 -6.90
C TYR A 115 7.66 3.67 -6.79
N PHE A 116 6.69 4.19 -7.56
CA PHE A 116 5.37 3.59 -7.66
C PHE A 116 5.45 2.15 -8.15
N ALA A 117 6.16 1.89 -9.25
CA ALA A 117 6.28 0.55 -9.80
C ALA A 117 7.01 -0.40 -8.83
N TRP A 118 8.12 0.04 -8.26
CA TRP A 118 8.92 -0.80 -7.37
C TRP A 118 8.24 -1.01 -6.01
N ALA A 119 7.91 0.07 -5.31
CA ALA A 119 7.36 0.03 -3.97
C ALA A 119 5.89 -0.41 -3.92
N ASN A 120 5.04 0.28 -4.71
CA ASN A 120 3.58 0.12 -4.58
C ASN A 120 3.04 -1.04 -5.44
N ARG A 121 3.86 -1.63 -6.33
CA ARG A 121 3.43 -2.78 -7.14
C ARG A 121 4.28 -4.01 -6.85
N LEU A 122 5.55 -4.04 -7.19
CA LEU A 122 6.37 -5.25 -7.03
C LEU A 122 6.51 -5.67 -5.57
N ILE A 123 6.97 -4.78 -4.69
CA ILE A 123 7.17 -5.12 -3.28
C ILE A 123 5.84 -5.44 -2.61
N THR A 124 4.79 -4.66 -2.91
CA THR A 124 3.44 -4.93 -2.37
C THR A 124 2.87 -6.25 -2.90
N TYR A 125 3.17 -6.64 -4.14
CA TYR A 125 2.81 -7.95 -4.69
C TYR A 125 3.42 -9.08 -3.84
N TYR A 126 4.72 -9.00 -3.53
CA TYR A 126 5.37 -9.97 -2.66
C TYR A 126 4.77 -10.02 -1.24
N LEU A 127 4.41 -8.86 -0.69
CA LEU A 127 3.74 -8.81 0.63
C LEU A 127 2.34 -9.45 0.58
N LYS A 128 1.56 -9.21 -0.48
CA LYS A 128 0.23 -9.82 -0.67
C LYS A 128 0.29 -11.33 -0.85
N THR A 129 1.34 -11.82 -1.50
CA THR A 129 1.57 -13.26 -1.72
C THR A 129 2.35 -13.92 -0.58
N SER A 130 2.46 -13.25 0.58
CA SER A 130 3.17 -13.71 1.79
C SER A 130 4.68 -13.96 1.60
N ARG A 131 5.27 -13.47 0.52
CA ARG A 131 6.71 -13.60 0.21
C ARG A 131 7.51 -12.47 0.85
N THR A 132 7.48 -12.42 2.17
CA THR A 132 7.98 -11.29 2.96
C THR A 132 9.51 -11.12 2.90
N ASN A 133 10.27 -12.22 2.72
CA ASN A 133 11.73 -12.13 2.64
C ASN A 133 12.17 -11.58 1.27
N ILE A 134 11.46 -11.92 0.19
CA ILE A 134 11.71 -11.32 -1.13
C ILE A 134 11.34 -9.84 -1.11
N ALA A 135 10.21 -9.48 -0.49
CA ALA A 135 9.86 -8.07 -0.29
C ALA A 135 10.95 -7.32 0.50
N LEU A 136 11.52 -7.94 1.54
CA LEU A 136 12.62 -7.37 2.32
C LEU A 136 13.89 -7.18 1.47
N TYR A 137 14.24 -8.16 0.65
CA TYR A 137 15.37 -8.06 -0.27
C TYR A 137 15.18 -6.91 -1.28
N GLU A 138 14.02 -6.82 -1.89
CA GLU A 138 13.70 -5.75 -2.85
C GLU A 138 13.75 -4.35 -2.21
N VAL A 139 13.22 -4.18 -0.99
CA VAL A 139 13.29 -2.88 -0.32
C VAL A 139 14.71 -2.53 0.12
N GLN A 140 15.55 -3.53 0.44
CA GLN A 140 16.98 -3.29 0.73
C GLN A 140 17.74 -2.81 -0.51
N ASN A 141 17.45 -3.40 -1.68
CA ASN A 141 18.01 -2.94 -2.96
C ASN A 141 17.56 -1.51 -3.26
N MET A 142 16.26 -1.23 -3.09
CA MET A 142 15.71 0.12 -3.29
C MET A 142 16.33 1.14 -2.31
N LEU A 143 16.54 0.74 -1.05
CA LEU A 143 17.17 1.59 -0.02
C LEU A 143 18.62 1.93 -0.39
N LYS A 144 19.37 0.94 -0.86
CA LYS A 144 20.76 1.13 -1.31
C LYS A 144 20.81 2.11 -2.48
N GLU A 145 19.98 1.92 -3.50
CA GLU A 145 19.92 2.83 -4.67
C GLU A 145 19.53 4.26 -4.24
N ALA A 146 18.49 4.40 -3.39
CA ALA A 146 18.07 5.71 -2.88
C ALA A 146 19.15 6.41 -2.03
N GLN A 147 19.99 5.65 -1.32
CA GLN A 147 21.14 6.19 -0.58
C GLN A 147 22.26 6.64 -1.51
N GLU A 148 22.58 5.86 -2.54
CA GLU A 148 23.62 6.18 -3.53
C GLU A 148 23.26 7.42 -4.36
N GLU A 149 21.97 7.59 -4.69
CA GLU A 149 21.45 8.74 -5.45
C GLU A 149 21.05 9.95 -4.54
N ASP A 150 21.21 9.83 -3.23
CA ASP A 150 20.75 10.81 -2.21
C ASP A 150 19.27 11.19 -2.34
N ASP A 151 18.43 10.26 -2.84
CA ASP A 151 17.01 10.48 -3.09
C ASP A 151 16.18 10.35 -1.80
N LYS A 152 15.80 11.50 -1.24
CA LYS A 152 15.04 11.58 0.02
C LYS A 152 13.62 11.00 -0.13
N THR A 153 13.01 11.11 -1.30
CA THR A 153 11.68 10.54 -1.58
C THR A 153 11.76 9.01 -1.60
N GLY A 154 12.76 8.46 -2.28
CA GLY A 154 13.04 7.03 -2.27
C GLY A 154 13.32 6.50 -0.86
N LEU A 155 14.14 7.20 -0.08
CA LEU A 155 14.43 6.84 1.32
C LEU A 155 13.15 6.80 2.18
N SER A 156 12.29 7.83 2.06
CA SER A 156 11.00 7.86 2.79
C SER A 156 10.12 6.67 2.44
N ARG A 157 10.05 6.30 1.15
CA ARG A 157 9.32 5.11 0.70
C ARG A 157 9.89 3.82 1.27
N CYS A 158 11.22 3.68 1.27
CA CYS A 158 11.90 2.53 1.89
C CYS A 158 11.55 2.39 3.36
N TYR A 159 11.63 3.48 4.13
CA TYR A 159 11.34 3.44 5.57
C TYR A 159 9.89 3.05 5.86
N ASN A 160 8.95 3.55 5.07
CA ASN A 160 7.55 3.16 5.17
C ASN A 160 7.37 1.64 4.94
N ILE A 161 7.94 1.09 3.86
CA ILE A 161 7.83 -0.34 3.54
C ILE A 161 8.54 -1.20 4.59
N MET A 162 9.73 -0.80 5.05
CA MET A 162 10.44 -1.50 6.13
C MET A 162 9.56 -1.60 7.38
N SER A 163 8.87 -0.50 7.74
CA SER A 163 7.95 -0.52 8.89
C SER A 163 6.77 -1.49 8.68
N GLN A 164 6.24 -1.58 7.46
CA GLN A 164 5.17 -2.52 7.13
C GLN A 164 5.66 -3.98 7.22
N ILE A 165 6.82 -4.29 6.65
CA ILE A 165 7.42 -5.63 6.71
C ILE A 165 7.64 -6.07 8.15
N TYR A 166 8.22 -5.20 9.00
CA TYR A 166 8.44 -5.53 10.41
C TYR A 166 7.13 -5.64 11.20
N THR A 167 6.09 -4.89 10.82
CA THR A 167 4.74 -5.08 11.39
C THR A 167 4.16 -6.45 11.04
N ILE A 168 4.28 -6.89 9.77
CA ILE A 168 3.85 -8.23 9.33
C ILE A 168 4.63 -9.32 10.07
N LYS A 169 5.94 -9.13 10.25
CA LYS A 169 6.80 -10.04 11.01
C LYS A 169 6.60 -9.97 12.54
N ARG A 170 5.70 -9.10 13.03
CA ARG A 170 5.42 -8.88 14.46
C ARG A 170 6.63 -8.36 15.28
N PHE A 171 7.55 -7.66 14.64
CA PHE A 171 8.66 -6.96 15.28
C PHE A 171 8.29 -5.49 15.52
N ASP A 172 7.36 -5.26 16.45
CA ASP A 172 6.74 -3.94 16.67
C ASP A 172 7.73 -2.82 16.99
N SER A 173 8.79 -3.11 17.75
CA SER A 173 9.84 -2.12 18.07
C SER A 173 10.61 -1.69 16.82
N MET A 174 10.98 -2.64 15.95
CA MET A 174 11.67 -2.33 14.70
C MET A 174 10.75 -1.59 13.73
N ALA A 175 9.49 -2.00 13.63
CA ALA A 175 8.50 -1.30 12.82
C ALA A 175 8.34 0.16 13.28
N PHE A 176 8.32 0.40 14.59
CA PHE A 176 8.24 1.73 15.18
C PHE A 176 9.47 2.58 14.87
N GLU A 177 10.68 2.04 14.98
CA GLU A 177 11.93 2.75 14.65
C GLU A 177 11.96 3.21 13.19
N TRP A 178 11.51 2.37 12.25
CA TRP A 178 11.43 2.74 10.85
C TRP A 178 10.40 3.84 10.59
N ARG A 179 9.26 3.84 11.31
CA ARG A 179 8.28 4.94 11.25
C ARG A 179 8.85 6.26 11.75
N LEU A 180 9.63 6.22 12.83
CA LEU A 180 10.29 7.42 13.33
C LEU A 180 11.28 7.98 12.30
N LYS A 181 12.09 7.13 11.65
CA LYS A 181 13.00 7.56 10.57
C LYS A 181 12.24 8.15 9.39
N GLU A 182 11.08 7.58 9.00
CA GLU A 182 10.22 8.14 7.95
C GLU A 182 9.73 9.54 8.30
N ILE A 183 9.23 9.74 9.53
CA ILE A 183 8.74 11.05 9.98
C ILE A 183 9.86 12.07 10.04
N GLU A 184 11.00 11.73 10.66
CA GLU A 184 12.15 12.63 10.76
C GLU A 184 12.62 13.10 9.38
N LEU A 185 12.75 12.17 8.44
CA LEU A 185 13.13 12.49 7.06
C LEU A 185 12.10 13.38 6.38
N THR A 186 10.82 13.03 6.51
CA THR A 186 9.69 13.75 5.90
C THR A 186 9.57 15.18 6.42
N GLU A 187 9.69 15.39 7.74
CA GLU A 187 9.65 16.73 8.35
C GLU A 187 10.90 17.55 7.97
N LYS A 188 12.09 16.94 8.04
CA LYS A 188 13.36 17.62 7.76
C LYS A 188 13.46 18.16 6.33
N TYR A 189 13.04 17.34 5.35
CA TYR A 189 13.16 17.68 3.93
C TYR A 189 11.84 18.13 3.31
N LYS A 190 10.76 18.27 4.10
CA LYS A 190 9.41 18.65 3.66
C LYS A 190 8.92 17.79 2.49
N ILE A 191 9.15 16.47 2.59
CA ILE A 191 8.74 15.53 1.56
C ILE A 191 7.23 15.44 1.55
N GLU A 192 6.63 15.56 0.37
CA GLU A 192 5.20 15.34 0.20
C GLU A 192 4.87 13.87 0.50
N ASN A 193 4.26 13.62 1.65
CA ASN A 193 3.83 12.29 2.09
C ASN A 193 2.33 12.30 2.36
N TYR A 194 1.57 11.79 1.39
CA TYR A 194 0.12 11.69 1.49
C TYR A 194 -0.35 10.86 2.70
N ASN A 195 0.45 9.89 3.15
CA ASN A 195 0.11 8.95 4.22
C ASN A 195 0.65 9.38 5.61
N ILE A 196 1.19 10.58 5.75
CA ILE A 196 1.83 11.03 7.00
C ILE A 196 0.89 10.94 8.22
N SER A 197 -0.40 11.28 8.03
CA SER A 197 -1.43 11.12 9.07
C SER A 197 -1.53 9.67 9.56
N GLN A 198 -1.50 8.72 8.66
CA GLN A 198 -1.54 7.30 9.01
C GLN A 198 -0.27 6.85 9.74
N THR A 199 0.90 7.36 9.36
CA THR A 199 2.16 7.07 10.04
C THR A 199 2.13 7.59 11.48
N TYR A 200 1.64 8.81 11.72
CA TYR A 200 1.44 9.33 13.08
C TYR A 200 0.41 8.52 13.88
N ALA A 201 -0.68 8.08 13.26
CA ALA A 201 -1.66 7.22 13.93
C ALA A 201 -1.06 5.86 14.36
N GLN A 202 -0.16 5.28 13.56
CA GLN A 202 0.55 4.05 13.91
C GLN A 202 1.57 4.28 15.04
N ILE A 203 2.26 5.42 15.06
CA ILE A 203 3.14 5.84 16.16
C ILE A 203 2.35 6.03 17.44
N ALA A 204 1.18 6.69 17.35
CA ALA A 204 0.28 6.87 18.50
C ALA A 204 -0.15 5.52 19.09
N ASN A 205 -0.57 4.58 18.24
CA ASN A 205 -0.97 3.24 18.67
C ASN A 205 0.18 2.51 19.40
N TYR A 206 1.40 2.62 18.92
CA TYR A 206 2.56 2.07 19.62
C TYR A 206 2.73 2.68 21.00
N TYR A 207 2.68 4.01 21.15
CA TYR A 207 2.78 4.69 22.43
C TYR A 207 1.59 4.38 23.37
N ILE A 208 0.37 4.25 22.84
CA ILE A 208 -0.81 3.81 23.61
C ILE A 208 -0.56 2.43 24.23
N ASN A 209 -0.04 1.49 23.43
CA ASN A 209 0.28 0.14 23.90
C ASN A 209 1.39 0.13 24.95
N GLN A 210 2.37 1.02 24.82
CA GLN A 210 3.45 1.22 25.81
C GLN A 210 3.02 2.08 27.01
N LYS A 211 1.76 2.52 27.10
CA LYS A 211 1.21 3.40 28.14
C LYS A 211 1.94 4.74 28.28
N LYS A 212 2.57 5.22 27.21
CA LYS A 212 3.24 6.53 27.12
C LYS A 212 2.25 7.62 26.76
N GLN A 213 1.53 8.12 27.77
CA GLN A 213 0.35 8.97 27.58
C GLN A 213 0.66 10.29 26.83
N LYS A 214 1.73 10.99 27.21
CA LYS A 214 2.09 12.29 26.60
C LYS A 214 2.49 12.13 25.14
N GLU A 215 3.34 11.16 24.86
CA GLU A 215 3.82 10.87 23.50
C GLU A 215 2.69 10.37 22.61
N ALA A 216 1.79 9.55 23.17
CA ALA A 216 0.60 9.08 22.47
C ALA A 216 -0.32 10.25 22.08
N LEU A 217 -0.60 11.17 23.00
CA LEU A 217 -1.43 12.35 22.73
C LEU A 217 -0.82 13.20 21.61
N ALA A 218 0.45 13.56 21.72
CA ALA A 218 1.13 14.36 20.72
C ALA A 218 1.10 13.70 19.33
N ALA A 219 1.25 12.37 19.25
CA ALA A 219 1.20 11.66 17.99
C ALA A 219 -0.23 11.63 17.40
N VAL A 220 -1.28 11.46 18.22
CA VAL A 220 -2.68 11.49 17.73
C VAL A 220 -3.05 12.90 17.24
N GLU A 221 -2.64 13.96 17.95
CA GLU A 221 -2.86 15.36 17.54
C GLU A 221 -2.19 15.63 16.19
N LYS A 222 -0.95 15.18 15.99
CA LYS A 222 -0.25 15.26 14.70
C LYS A 222 -0.96 14.46 13.60
N ALA A 223 -1.50 13.27 13.90
CA ALA A 223 -2.28 12.49 12.95
C ALA A 223 -3.51 13.26 12.46
N ILE A 224 -4.24 13.95 13.34
CA ILE A 224 -5.37 14.81 12.94
C ILE A 224 -4.90 16.02 12.15
N ALA A 225 -3.87 16.72 12.62
CA ALA A 225 -3.39 17.95 11.99
C ALA A 225 -2.87 17.73 10.56
N THR A 226 -2.37 16.52 10.27
CA THR A 226 -1.83 16.15 8.95
C THR A 226 -2.83 15.41 8.06
N ALA A 227 -4.06 15.16 8.54
CA ALA A 227 -5.09 14.47 7.78
C ALA A 227 -5.65 15.38 6.67
N ASN A 228 -5.57 14.91 5.42
CA ASN A 228 -5.94 15.66 4.22
C ASN A 228 -7.17 15.10 3.49
N SER A 229 -7.82 14.09 4.05
CA SER A 229 -9.07 13.51 3.53
C SER A 229 -10.01 13.12 4.68
N SER A 230 -11.32 12.98 4.40
CA SER A 230 -12.31 12.53 5.39
C SER A 230 -11.94 11.17 5.97
N THR A 231 -11.45 10.26 5.15
CA THR A 231 -11.00 8.93 5.59
C THR A 231 -9.83 9.02 6.59
N GLN A 232 -8.84 9.87 6.33
CA GLN A 232 -7.72 10.07 7.26
C GLN A 232 -8.17 10.77 8.54
N GLN A 233 -9.06 11.77 8.45
CA GLN A 233 -9.60 12.46 9.62
C GLN A 233 -10.36 11.51 10.54
N ILE A 234 -11.27 10.68 10.00
CA ILE A 234 -11.99 9.70 10.78
C ILE A 234 -11.04 8.62 11.33
N SER A 235 -10.07 8.17 10.55
CA SER A 235 -9.04 7.23 11.00
C SER A 235 -8.24 7.78 12.19
N ALA A 236 -7.85 9.05 12.18
CA ALA A 236 -7.15 9.70 13.28
C ALA A 236 -8.08 9.92 14.50
N LYS A 237 -9.36 10.27 14.29
CA LYS A 237 -10.36 10.34 15.38
C LYS A 237 -10.55 8.99 16.06
N LEU A 238 -10.56 7.89 15.32
CA LEU A 238 -10.62 6.55 15.90
C LEU A 238 -9.41 6.24 16.80
N GLU A 239 -8.22 6.75 16.49
CA GLU A 239 -7.08 6.64 17.41
C GLU A 239 -7.24 7.49 18.68
N PHE A 240 -7.93 8.63 18.61
CA PHE A 240 -8.30 9.35 19.84
C PHE A 240 -9.28 8.55 20.70
N VAL A 241 -10.25 7.85 20.09
CA VAL A 241 -11.12 6.92 20.84
C VAL A 241 -10.29 5.86 21.56
N ASN A 242 -9.31 5.27 20.89
CA ASN A 242 -8.38 4.30 21.47
C ASN A 242 -7.57 4.92 22.62
N TYR A 243 -7.01 6.12 22.41
CA TYR A 243 -6.28 6.86 23.42
C TYR A 243 -7.13 7.11 24.67
N TYR A 244 -8.31 7.73 24.53
CA TYR A 244 -9.19 8.03 25.66
C TYR A 244 -9.64 6.74 26.38
N SER A 245 -9.96 5.69 25.64
CA SER A 245 -10.35 4.39 26.20
C SER A 245 -9.22 3.78 27.04
N LYS A 246 -7.97 3.87 26.54
CA LYS A 246 -6.80 3.29 27.21
C LYS A 246 -6.43 4.03 28.49
N PHE A 247 -6.59 5.36 28.50
CA PHE A 247 -6.21 6.22 29.61
C PHE A 247 -7.39 6.58 30.54
N GLY A 248 -8.58 6.00 30.31
CA GLY A 248 -9.71 6.01 31.25
C GLY A 248 -10.68 7.18 31.09
N ASP A 249 -10.55 8.02 30.08
CA ASP A 249 -11.56 9.05 29.75
C ASP A 249 -12.66 8.44 28.85
N PHE A 250 -13.49 7.59 29.46
CA PHE A 250 -14.53 6.88 28.73
C PHE A 250 -15.64 7.81 28.22
N GLN A 251 -15.85 8.97 28.83
CA GLN A 251 -16.86 9.93 28.39
C GLN A 251 -16.42 10.58 27.06
N ALA A 252 -15.18 11.05 26.98
CA ALA A 252 -14.61 11.58 25.74
C ALA A 252 -14.56 10.50 24.65
N ALA A 253 -14.15 9.26 25.00
CA ALA A 253 -14.11 8.14 24.06
C ALA A 253 -15.51 7.84 23.49
N GLU A 254 -16.56 7.77 24.31
CA GLU A 254 -17.92 7.48 23.86
C GLU A 254 -18.47 8.57 22.93
N LYS A 255 -18.27 9.83 23.31
CA LYS A 255 -18.72 10.96 22.48
C LYS A 255 -18.09 10.90 21.09
N LEU A 256 -16.77 10.74 21.05
CA LEU A 256 -16.04 10.71 19.78
C LEU A 256 -16.34 9.46 18.95
N LEU A 257 -16.55 8.30 19.60
CA LEU A 257 -16.95 7.07 18.92
C LEU A 257 -18.31 7.24 18.22
N LYS A 258 -19.30 7.84 18.90
CA LYS A 258 -20.62 8.15 18.31
C LYS A 258 -20.51 9.11 17.10
N GLU A 259 -19.64 10.12 17.19
CA GLU A 259 -19.35 11.00 16.05
C GLU A 259 -18.77 10.23 14.86
N CYS A 260 -17.82 9.32 15.11
CA CYS A 260 -17.26 8.47 14.07
C CYS A 260 -18.31 7.55 13.45
N GLN A 261 -19.12 6.86 14.28
CA GLN A 261 -20.21 5.98 13.81
C GLN A 261 -21.19 6.74 12.89
N ALA A 262 -21.64 7.92 13.30
CA ALA A 262 -22.52 8.76 12.48
C ALA A 262 -21.87 9.15 11.13
N ALA A 263 -20.56 9.40 11.10
CA ALA A 263 -19.85 9.68 9.86
C ALA A 263 -19.86 8.47 8.88
N PHE A 264 -19.73 7.24 9.39
CA PHE A 264 -19.79 6.02 8.56
C PHE A 264 -21.18 5.80 7.93
N GLU A 265 -22.25 6.27 8.57
CA GLU A 265 -23.60 6.22 7.99
C GLU A 265 -23.80 7.21 6.85
N GLN A 266 -23.07 8.33 6.88
CA GLN A 266 -23.24 9.43 5.93
C GLN A 266 -22.27 9.42 4.75
N ASP A 267 -21.06 8.86 4.90
CA ASP A 267 -20.00 8.90 3.89
C ASP A 267 -19.56 7.48 3.47
N LYS A 268 -20.02 7.04 2.28
CA LYS A 268 -19.66 5.75 1.70
C LYS A 268 -18.15 5.55 1.47
N ARG A 269 -17.36 6.63 1.38
CA ARG A 269 -15.89 6.55 1.20
C ARG A 269 -15.22 5.91 2.42
N LEU A 270 -15.86 5.99 3.61
CA LEU A 270 -15.37 5.41 4.85
C LEU A 270 -15.49 3.88 4.89
N GLU A 271 -16.24 3.25 3.97
CA GLU A 271 -16.38 1.80 3.89
C GLU A 271 -15.02 1.09 3.83
N SER A 272 -14.04 1.71 3.18
CA SER A 272 -12.66 1.18 3.07
C SER A 272 -11.93 1.04 4.43
N ILE A 273 -12.34 1.78 5.45
CA ILE A 273 -11.76 1.74 6.81
C ILE A 273 -12.71 1.19 7.87
N LYS A 274 -13.82 0.59 7.48
CA LYS A 274 -14.86 0.06 8.40
C LYS A 274 -14.32 -1.02 9.34
N LYS A 275 -13.40 -1.85 8.87
CA LYS A 275 -12.66 -2.79 9.72
C LYS A 275 -11.99 -2.10 10.91
N ARG A 276 -11.43 -0.90 10.70
CA ARG A 276 -10.79 -0.11 11.77
C ARG A 276 -11.80 0.38 12.80
N LEU A 277 -13.00 0.82 12.36
CA LEU A 277 -14.09 1.18 13.28
C LEU A 277 -14.40 0.01 14.21
N TYR A 278 -14.66 -1.18 13.68
CA TYR A 278 -15.00 -2.35 14.49
C TYR A 278 -13.87 -2.76 15.44
N ASN A 279 -12.61 -2.60 15.04
CA ASN A 279 -11.48 -2.83 15.93
C ASN A 279 -11.48 -1.88 17.11
N ILE A 280 -11.71 -0.59 16.91
CA ILE A 280 -11.76 0.42 17.97
C ILE A 280 -12.98 0.25 18.85
N GLU A 281 -14.15 -0.09 18.28
CA GLU A 281 -15.35 -0.46 19.05
C GLU A 281 -15.08 -1.64 19.96
N CYS A 282 -14.44 -2.69 19.44
CA CYS A 282 -14.07 -3.86 20.23
C CYS A 282 -13.18 -3.49 21.41
N LEU A 283 -12.15 -2.67 21.20
CA LEU A 283 -11.24 -2.19 22.24
C LEU A 283 -11.99 -1.34 23.28
N TYR A 284 -12.79 -0.37 22.85
CA TYR A 284 -13.59 0.49 23.71
C TYR A 284 -14.54 -0.32 24.58
N TYR A 285 -15.32 -1.23 23.99
CA TYR A 285 -16.27 -2.05 24.73
C TYR A 285 -15.59 -3.04 25.69
N GLN A 286 -14.39 -3.52 25.39
CA GLN A 286 -13.61 -4.31 26.33
C GLN A 286 -13.16 -3.48 27.54
N GLN A 287 -12.69 -2.23 27.33
CA GLN A 287 -12.25 -1.34 28.41
C GLN A 287 -13.43 -0.92 29.33
N THR A 288 -14.61 -0.71 28.74
CA THR A 288 -15.84 -0.38 29.46
C THR A 288 -16.58 -1.60 29.98
N LYS A 289 -16.03 -2.81 29.88
CA LYS A 289 -16.58 -4.09 30.33
C LYS A 289 -17.94 -4.46 29.68
N GLN A 290 -18.24 -3.90 28.50
CA GLN A 290 -19.41 -4.23 27.70
C GLN A 290 -19.10 -5.42 26.77
N TYR A 291 -18.76 -6.56 27.37
CA TYR A 291 -18.16 -7.70 26.64
C TYR A 291 -19.04 -8.27 25.52
N GLN A 292 -20.38 -8.22 25.66
CA GLN A 292 -21.27 -8.66 24.59
C GLN A 292 -21.11 -7.80 23.33
N LYS A 293 -21.09 -6.46 23.51
CA LYS A 293 -20.86 -5.54 22.39
C LYS A 293 -19.44 -5.68 21.82
N ALA A 294 -18.44 -5.92 22.67
CA ALA A 294 -17.08 -6.18 22.23
C ALA A 294 -17.01 -7.43 21.34
N LEU A 295 -17.74 -8.50 21.69
CA LEU A 295 -17.82 -9.72 20.89
C LEU A 295 -18.49 -9.49 19.53
N GLU A 296 -19.57 -8.70 19.51
CA GLU A 296 -20.26 -8.33 18.27
C GLU A 296 -19.33 -7.53 17.34
N ALA A 297 -18.63 -6.52 17.87
CA ALA A 297 -17.67 -5.74 17.12
C ALA A 297 -16.51 -6.61 16.59
N ALA A 298 -15.98 -7.55 17.39
CA ALA A 298 -14.95 -8.48 16.96
C ALA A 298 -15.40 -9.39 15.80
N LYS A 299 -16.65 -9.86 15.83
CA LYS A 299 -17.24 -10.66 14.75
C LYS A 299 -17.46 -9.84 13.48
N MET A 300 -17.86 -8.58 13.61
CA MET A 300 -18.02 -7.68 12.46
C MET A 300 -16.66 -7.36 11.83
N GLN A 301 -15.61 -7.14 12.63
CA GLN A 301 -14.25 -6.97 12.16
C GLN A 301 -13.77 -8.19 11.35
N GLU A 302 -13.98 -9.40 11.89
CA GLU A 302 -13.66 -10.66 11.21
C GLU A 302 -14.39 -10.79 9.86
N LYS A 303 -15.70 -10.46 9.84
CA LYS A 303 -16.49 -10.49 8.61
C LYS A 303 -15.96 -9.55 7.53
N GLU A 304 -15.58 -8.32 7.90
CA GLU A 304 -14.99 -7.37 6.95
C GLU A 304 -13.63 -7.83 6.44
N GLU A 305 -12.82 -8.46 7.28
CA GLU A 305 -11.52 -8.99 6.88
C GLU A 305 -11.68 -10.15 5.89
N ARG A 306 -12.62 -11.07 6.12
CA ARG A 306 -12.95 -12.14 5.18
C ARG A 306 -13.42 -11.61 3.83
N ARG A 307 -14.18 -10.50 3.81
CA ARG A 307 -14.67 -9.86 2.60
C ARG A 307 -13.52 -9.27 1.75
N LEU A 308 -12.47 -8.77 2.42
CA LEU A 308 -11.33 -8.10 1.77
C LEU A 308 -10.19 -9.06 1.39
N SER A 309 -10.12 -10.24 2.01
CA SER A 309 -9.04 -11.21 1.81
C SER A 309 -9.56 -12.64 1.98
N GLU A 310 -9.75 -13.34 0.88
CA GLU A 310 -10.24 -14.73 0.92
C GLU A 310 -9.25 -15.74 1.53
N SER A 311 -7.98 -15.39 1.70
CA SER A 311 -6.94 -16.40 1.87
C SER A 311 -6.37 -16.58 3.27
N ILE A 312 -6.48 -15.62 4.21
CA ILE A 312 -5.86 -15.78 5.53
C ILE A 312 -6.73 -15.13 6.61
N LEU A 313 -7.51 -15.95 7.30
CA LEU A 313 -8.06 -15.59 8.61
C LEU A 313 -6.90 -15.34 9.56
N SER A 314 -6.76 -14.12 10.00
CA SER A 314 -5.81 -13.82 11.05
C SER A 314 -6.20 -14.60 12.30
N SER A 315 -5.31 -15.48 12.77
CA SER A 315 -5.49 -16.22 14.04
C SER A 315 -5.86 -15.30 15.22
N ILE A 316 -5.54 -14.02 15.10
CA ILE A 316 -5.81 -12.99 16.10
C ILE A 316 -7.29 -12.81 16.41
N HIS A 317 -8.21 -13.09 15.46
CA HIS A 317 -9.65 -13.02 15.73
C HIS A 317 -10.10 -14.08 16.71
N TYR A 318 -9.56 -15.29 16.60
CA TYR A 318 -9.85 -16.36 17.55
C TYR A 318 -9.31 -16.03 18.95
N ARG A 319 -8.11 -15.49 19.02
CA ARG A 319 -7.53 -15.02 20.27
C ARG A 319 -8.40 -13.95 20.92
N THR A 320 -8.77 -12.90 20.18
CA THR A 320 -9.60 -11.80 20.68
C THR A 320 -10.95 -12.29 21.20
N GLN A 321 -11.63 -13.17 20.44
CA GLN A 321 -12.91 -13.74 20.87
C GLN A 321 -12.74 -14.65 22.10
N GLY A 322 -11.68 -15.45 22.16
CA GLY A 322 -11.36 -16.29 23.31
C GLY A 322 -11.12 -15.47 24.58
N GLU A 323 -10.35 -14.39 24.51
CA GLU A 323 -10.11 -13.46 25.62
C GLU A 323 -11.40 -12.77 26.08
N ILE A 324 -12.29 -12.40 25.15
CA ILE A 324 -13.61 -11.81 25.50
C ILE A 324 -14.50 -12.86 26.23
N TYR A 325 -14.58 -14.09 25.71
CA TYR A 325 -15.35 -15.16 26.38
C TYR A 325 -14.79 -15.47 27.75
N GLN A 326 -13.47 -15.43 27.94
CA GLN A 326 -12.85 -15.59 29.26
C GLN A 326 -13.30 -14.48 30.23
N LYS A 327 -13.31 -13.22 29.78
CA LYS A 327 -13.80 -12.08 30.60
C LYS A 327 -15.30 -12.15 30.91
N MET A 328 -16.07 -12.80 30.02
CA MET A 328 -17.52 -13.09 30.26
C MET A 328 -17.75 -14.25 31.22
N GLY A 329 -16.70 -14.98 31.64
CA GLY A 329 -16.80 -16.18 32.45
C GLY A 329 -17.21 -17.44 31.67
N ASN A 330 -17.33 -17.39 30.36
CA ASN A 330 -17.68 -18.54 29.52
C ASN A 330 -16.42 -19.33 29.14
N MET A 331 -15.93 -20.13 30.12
CA MET A 331 -14.66 -20.86 29.95
C MET A 331 -14.68 -21.89 28.82
N ASN A 332 -15.84 -22.54 28.56
CA ASN A 332 -15.96 -23.52 27.49
C ASN A 332 -15.70 -22.88 26.12
N LEU A 333 -16.32 -21.75 25.85
CA LEU A 333 -16.08 -21.01 24.59
C LEU A 333 -14.68 -20.38 24.57
N ALA A 334 -14.19 -19.85 25.69
CA ALA A 334 -12.85 -19.33 25.80
C ALA A 334 -11.80 -20.37 25.37
N VAL A 335 -11.85 -21.57 25.95
CA VAL A 335 -10.94 -22.67 25.63
C VAL A 335 -11.07 -23.07 24.15
N LYS A 336 -12.30 -23.19 23.64
CA LYS A 336 -12.53 -23.52 22.22
C LYS A 336 -11.86 -22.51 21.29
N TYR A 337 -12.09 -21.21 21.48
CA TYR A 337 -11.54 -20.18 20.61
C TYR A 337 -10.01 -20.02 20.75
N LEU A 338 -9.47 -20.16 21.96
CA LEU A 338 -8.02 -20.15 22.18
C LEU A 338 -7.34 -21.37 21.55
N GLN A 339 -7.98 -22.53 21.56
CA GLN A 339 -7.48 -23.72 20.84
C GLN A 339 -7.49 -23.49 19.32
N MET A 340 -8.55 -22.88 18.77
CA MET A 340 -8.61 -22.49 17.35
C MET A 340 -7.48 -21.50 17.02
N TYR A 341 -7.18 -20.53 17.91
CA TYR A 341 -6.04 -19.63 17.77
C TYR A 341 -4.72 -20.41 17.65
N ILE A 342 -4.43 -21.30 18.62
CA ILE A 342 -3.20 -22.08 18.66
C ILE A 342 -3.06 -22.91 17.37
N ASN A 343 -4.07 -23.67 16.99
CA ASN A 343 -4.05 -24.52 15.82
C ASN A 343 -3.82 -23.73 14.52
N THR A 344 -4.45 -22.55 14.40
CA THR A 344 -4.31 -21.68 13.24
C THR A 344 -2.93 -21.01 13.21
N ASP A 345 -2.42 -20.55 14.35
CA ASP A 345 -1.11 -19.90 14.47
C ASP A 345 0.01 -20.90 14.14
N ASP A 346 -0.08 -22.15 14.62
CA ASP A 346 0.88 -23.21 14.29
C ASP A 346 0.85 -23.57 12.80
N SER A 347 -0.34 -23.67 12.19
CA SER A 347 -0.46 -23.92 10.75
C SER A 347 0.13 -22.77 9.92
N LEU A 348 -0.08 -21.52 10.35
CA LEU A 348 0.51 -20.34 9.70
C LEU A 348 2.04 -20.29 9.86
N LYS A 349 2.58 -20.69 11.01
CA LYS A 349 4.03 -20.80 11.21
C LYS A 349 4.65 -21.82 10.25
N ILE A 350 4.09 -23.01 10.17
CA ILE A 350 4.58 -24.07 9.26
C ILE A 350 4.54 -23.59 7.81
N ALA A 351 3.42 -22.98 7.38
CA ALA A 351 3.29 -22.43 6.03
C ALA A 351 4.33 -21.32 5.76
N ASN A 352 4.55 -20.43 6.73
CA ASN A 352 5.55 -19.36 6.62
C ASN A 352 6.98 -19.90 6.57
N GLU A 353 7.30 -20.96 7.31
CA GLU A 353 8.62 -21.60 7.27
C GLU A 353 8.87 -22.25 5.91
N GLN A 354 7.87 -22.92 5.31
CA GLN A 354 7.97 -23.49 3.97
C GLN A 354 8.16 -22.41 2.91
N VAL A 355 7.39 -21.31 2.98
CA VAL A 355 7.54 -20.14 2.09
C VAL A 355 8.92 -19.51 2.28
N SER A 356 9.37 -19.31 3.52
CA SER A 356 10.71 -18.77 3.82
C SER A 356 11.83 -19.60 3.20
N SER A 357 11.74 -20.91 3.30
CA SER A 357 12.75 -21.80 2.71
C SER A 357 12.81 -21.67 1.19
N SER A 358 11.65 -21.59 0.53
CA SER A 358 11.56 -21.36 -0.91
C SER A 358 12.09 -19.98 -1.31
N GLU A 359 11.78 -18.94 -0.52
CA GLU A 359 12.28 -17.57 -0.72
C GLU A 359 13.80 -17.51 -0.61
N PHE A 360 14.40 -18.15 0.41
CA PHE A 360 15.86 -18.20 0.55
C PHE A 360 16.54 -18.87 -0.63
N ALA A 361 15.99 -19.98 -1.14
CA ALA A 361 16.51 -20.63 -2.33
C ALA A 361 16.46 -19.70 -3.56
N THR A 362 15.36 -18.97 -3.71
CA THR A 362 15.21 -17.97 -4.79
C THR A 362 16.23 -16.84 -4.65
N LEU A 363 16.40 -16.27 -3.44
CA LEU A 363 17.35 -15.19 -3.19
C LEU A 363 18.80 -15.61 -3.45
N LEU A 364 19.18 -16.82 -3.02
CA LEU A 364 20.52 -17.36 -3.31
C LEU A 364 20.75 -17.51 -4.82
N ASN A 365 19.75 -17.95 -5.58
CA ASN A 365 19.85 -18.02 -7.03
C ASN A 365 19.97 -16.64 -7.68
N VAL A 366 19.21 -15.64 -7.21
CA VAL A 366 19.29 -14.25 -7.69
C VAL A 366 20.66 -13.66 -7.40
N GLU A 367 21.23 -13.85 -6.21
CA GLU A 367 22.57 -13.39 -5.87
C GLU A 367 23.64 -14.04 -6.75
N LYS A 368 23.53 -15.35 -7.00
CA LYS A 368 24.44 -16.06 -7.89
C LYS A 368 24.38 -15.51 -9.30
N LEU A 369 23.18 -15.34 -9.86
CA LEU A 369 22.99 -14.76 -11.20
C LEU A 369 23.51 -13.32 -11.30
N ASN A 370 23.33 -12.51 -10.25
CA ASN A 370 23.86 -11.14 -10.20
C ASN A 370 25.39 -11.13 -10.16
N ALA A 371 26.02 -12.06 -9.42
CA ALA A 371 27.47 -12.21 -9.39
C ALA A 371 28.02 -12.63 -10.77
N GLU A 372 27.39 -13.62 -11.43
CA GLU A 372 27.74 -14.06 -12.78
C GLU A 372 27.58 -12.93 -13.80
N LYS A 373 26.47 -12.17 -13.72
CA LYS A 373 26.25 -11.00 -14.59
C LYS A 373 27.32 -9.93 -14.41
N LYS A 374 27.70 -9.64 -13.17
CA LYS A 374 28.75 -8.66 -12.85
C LYS A 374 30.11 -9.10 -13.42
N GLU A 375 30.44 -10.39 -13.29
CA GLU A 375 31.65 -10.95 -13.86
C GLU A 375 31.67 -10.82 -15.38
N LEU A 376 30.57 -11.17 -16.06
CA LEU A 376 30.44 -11.02 -17.52
C LEU A 376 30.55 -9.57 -17.96
N MET A 377 30.00 -8.62 -17.19
CA MET A 377 30.12 -7.20 -17.48
C MET A 377 31.59 -6.72 -17.37
N LEU A 378 32.31 -7.16 -16.32
CA LEU A 378 33.74 -6.85 -16.17
C LEU A 378 34.57 -7.41 -17.34
N GLN A 379 34.33 -8.66 -17.71
CA GLN A 379 35.00 -9.28 -18.87
C GLN A 379 34.71 -8.53 -20.18
N ALA A 380 33.45 -8.08 -20.37
CA ALA A 380 33.08 -7.27 -21.55
C ALA A 380 33.79 -5.91 -21.56
N GLN A 381 33.87 -5.23 -20.40
CA GLN A 381 34.60 -3.95 -20.29
C GLN A 381 36.11 -4.11 -20.54
N GLU A 382 36.73 -5.16 -19.99
CA GLU A 382 38.16 -5.46 -20.25
C GLU A 382 38.42 -5.72 -21.71
N LYS A 383 37.54 -6.47 -22.37
CA LYS A 383 37.63 -6.75 -23.82
C LYS A 383 37.48 -5.47 -24.65
N GLU A 384 36.55 -4.59 -24.29
CA GLU A 384 36.35 -3.30 -24.95
C GLU A 384 37.57 -2.41 -24.76
N LEU A 385 38.14 -2.33 -23.57
CA LEU A 385 39.35 -1.57 -23.27
C LEU A 385 40.53 -2.11 -24.07
N HIS A 386 40.71 -3.43 -24.13
CA HIS A 386 41.76 -4.08 -24.93
C HIS A 386 41.62 -3.74 -26.41
N ASN A 387 40.43 -3.81 -26.98
CA ASN A 387 40.15 -3.45 -28.37
C ASN A 387 40.47 -1.98 -28.67
N LYS A 388 40.08 -1.05 -27.75
CA LYS A 388 40.41 0.38 -27.88
C LYS A 388 41.92 0.62 -27.81
N THR A 389 42.62 -0.05 -26.92
CA THR A 389 44.08 0.04 -26.78
C THR A 389 44.78 -0.49 -28.03
N THR A 390 44.34 -1.63 -28.54
CA THR A 390 44.88 -2.22 -29.80
C THR A 390 44.67 -1.29 -31.00
N LEU A 391 43.51 -0.64 -31.09
CA LEU A 391 43.19 0.32 -32.14
C LEU A 391 44.11 1.56 -32.05
N ILE A 392 44.36 2.09 -30.87
CA ILE A 392 45.24 3.23 -30.62
C ILE A 392 46.68 2.88 -31.02
N ILE A 393 47.16 1.70 -30.60
CA ILE A 393 48.51 1.23 -30.94
C ILE A 393 48.65 1.08 -32.48
N SER A 394 47.65 0.49 -33.14
CA SER A 394 47.68 0.34 -34.61
C SER A 394 47.68 1.69 -35.36
N LEU A 395 46.95 2.69 -34.86
CA LEU A 395 46.97 4.04 -35.39
C LEU A 395 48.32 4.74 -35.20
N ILE A 396 48.98 4.54 -34.05
CA ILE A 396 50.31 5.10 -33.79
C ILE A 396 51.38 4.47 -34.72
N ILE A 397 51.24 3.18 -35.02
CA ILE A 397 52.19 2.49 -35.95
C ILE A 397 51.96 2.94 -37.39
N LEU A 398 50.78 3.39 -37.77
CA LEU A 398 50.45 3.88 -39.12
C LEU A 398 50.85 5.34 -39.36
N LEU A 399 51.13 6.12 -38.32
CA LEU A 399 51.65 7.48 -38.36
C LEU A 399 53.20 7.48 -38.35
#